data_c6d1c175ecf32bc5e513982a01a7e5ea
#
_entry.id   c6d1c175ecf32bc5e513982a01a7e5ea
#
_cell.length_a   1.000
_cell.length_b   1.000
_cell.length_c   1.000
_cell.angle_alpha   90.00
_cell.angle_beta   90.00
_cell.angle_gamma   90.00
#
_symmetry.space_group_name_H-M   'P 1'
#
loop_
_entity.id
_entity.type
_entity.pdbx_description
1 polymer ?
#
loop_
_entity_poly.entity_id
_entity_poly.type
_entity_poly.pdbx_seq_one_letter_code
_entity_poly.pdbx_strand_id
1 'polypeptide(L)'
;MPEQYQIGRITSVMADGLTISLDDFNSESGVESGVPETMSVNLSDDAGPTPLLIGQPGTFVSVAIPSGQLLAMITGVNMKEISPTAAELKSAVAEGAAIPETHKRELSAVPIGTLDSSGKFERGTDVLPTVTSPTFAVAPQTLSLIHI
;
A
#
# COMPACT_ATOMS: atom_id res chain seq x y z
N MET A 1 5.91 14.22 13.70
CA MET A 1 5.43 12.91 13.25
C MET A 1 5.75 12.75 11.78
N PRO A 2 6.28 11.61 11.38
CA PRO A 2 6.45 11.37 9.95
C PRO A 2 5.09 11.39 9.27
N GLU A 3 5.04 12.03 8.14
CA GLU A 3 3.84 12.12 7.34
C GLU A 3 3.44 10.72 6.85
N GLN A 4 2.18 10.35 7.06
CA GLN A 4 1.68 9.06 6.58
C GLN A 4 1.17 9.22 5.16
N TYR A 5 1.78 8.51 4.24
CA TYR A 5 1.39 8.53 2.84
C TYR A 5 0.67 7.21 2.51
N GLN A 6 -0.62 7.29 2.24
CA GLN A 6 -1.42 6.12 1.92
C GLN A 6 -1.14 5.65 0.50
N ILE A 7 -0.76 4.39 0.36
CA ILE A 7 -0.46 3.78 -0.94
C ILE A 7 -1.51 2.78 -1.40
N GLY A 8 -2.32 2.27 -0.49
CA GLY A 8 -3.30 1.27 -0.86
C GLY A 8 -4.06 0.73 0.34
N ARG A 9 -4.69 -0.41 0.13
CA ARG A 9 -5.51 -1.08 1.15
C ARG A 9 -5.30 -2.57 1.10
N ILE A 10 -5.50 -3.22 2.23
CA ILE A 10 -5.43 -4.69 2.34
C ILE A 10 -6.64 -5.29 1.61
N THR A 11 -6.38 -6.23 0.71
CA THR A 11 -7.44 -6.96 -0.01
C THR A 11 -7.51 -8.43 0.36
N SER A 12 -6.44 -8.98 0.95
CA SER A 12 -6.42 -10.37 1.39
C SER A 12 -5.52 -10.53 2.61
N VAL A 13 -5.99 -11.27 3.58
CA VAL A 13 -5.21 -11.59 4.79
C VAL A 13 -5.17 -13.10 4.92
N MET A 14 -3.94 -13.64 4.90
CA MET A 14 -3.71 -15.07 5.07
C MET A 14 -2.69 -15.27 6.19
N ALA A 15 -2.61 -16.48 6.71
CA ALA A 15 -1.70 -16.79 7.82
C ALA A 15 -0.23 -16.52 7.46
N ASP A 16 0.12 -16.67 6.20
CA ASP A 16 1.50 -16.55 5.70
C ASP A 16 1.76 -15.27 4.91
N GLY A 17 0.76 -14.40 4.73
CA GLY A 17 0.99 -13.19 3.96
C GLY A 17 -0.22 -12.30 3.80
N LEU A 18 0.05 -11.10 3.31
CA LEU A 18 -0.95 -10.07 3.04
C LEU A 18 -0.90 -9.71 1.57
N THR A 19 -2.05 -9.34 1.01
CA THR A 19 -2.14 -8.76 -0.32
C THR A 19 -2.64 -7.33 -0.19
N ILE A 20 -1.93 -6.41 -0.81
CA ILE A 20 -2.22 -4.98 -0.77
C ILE A 20 -2.57 -4.53 -2.19
N SER A 21 -3.75 -3.93 -2.34
CA SER A 21 -4.12 -3.30 -3.61
C SER A 21 -3.64 -1.85 -3.59
N LEU A 22 -2.84 -1.47 -4.58
CA LEU A 22 -2.34 -0.10 -4.67
C LEU A 22 -3.43 0.82 -5.21
N ASP A 23 -3.55 2.01 -4.62
CA ASP A 23 -4.43 3.05 -5.10
C ASP A 23 -3.79 3.79 -6.28
N ASP A 24 -4.62 4.29 -7.19
CA ASP A 24 -4.15 5.15 -8.27
C ASP A 24 -3.72 6.50 -7.70
N PHE A 25 -2.72 7.10 -8.35
CA PHE A 25 -2.21 8.39 -7.93
C PHE A 25 -3.28 9.47 -8.08
N ASN A 26 -3.46 10.25 -7.03
CA ASN A 26 -4.43 11.33 -6.98
C ASN A 26 -3.80 12.52 -6.25
N SER A 27 -3.86 13.71 -6.88
CA SER A 27 -3.33 14.95 -6.32
C SER A 27 -4.41 16.01 -6.11
N GLU A 28 -5.68 15.59 -6.00
CA GLU A 28 -6.78 16.53 -5.77
C GLU A 28 -6.67 17.18 -4.39
N SER A 29 -7.11 18.43 -4.32
CA SER A 29 -7.17 19.23 -3.07
C SER A 29 -5.80 19.45 -2.41
N GLY A 30 -4.71 19.36 -3.18
CA GLY A 30 -3.36 19.60 -2.65
C GLY A 30 -2.83 18.47 -1.77
N VAL A 31 -3.58 17.38 -1.61
CA VAL A 31 -3.15 16.19 -0.88
C VAL A 31 -2.84 15.09 -1.90
N GLU A 32 -1.59 14.67 -1.93
CA GLU A 32 -1.18 13.57 -2.79
C GLU A 32 -1.44 12.23 -2.09
N SER A 33 -1.97 11.27 -2.83
CA SER A 33 -2.18 9.90 -2.34
C SER A 33 -2.07 8.93 -3.51
N GLY A 34 -1.93 7.65 -3.17
CA GLY A 34 -1.81 6.60 -4.17
C GLY A 34 -0.42 6.52 -4.80
N VAL A 35 -0.25 5.63 -5.75
CA VAL A 35 1.05 5.33 -6.36
C VAL A 35 0.98 5.54 -7.87
N PRO A 36 1.82 6.43 -8.44
CA PRO A 36 1.86 6.62 -9.88
C PRO A 36 2.42 5.39 -10.58
N GLU A 37 2.28 5.34 -11.91
CA GLU A 37 2.77 4.22 -12.72
C GLU A 37 4.27 3.98 -12.57
N THR A 38 5.02 5.02 -12.24
CA THR A 38 6.47 4.92 -12.00
C THR A 38 6.81 4.18 -10.72
N MET A 39 5.83 3.86 -9.88
CA MET A 39 6.01 3.17 -8.59
C MET A 39 6.95 3.93 -7.66
N SER A 40 6.94 5.26 -7.75
CA SER A 40 7.75 6.14 -6.91
C SER A 40 6.89 7.24 -6.32
N VAL A 41 7.02 7.46 -5.03
CA VAL A 41 6.34 8.56 -4.34
C VAL A 41 7.38 9.43 -3.64
N ASN A 42 7.06 10.71 -3.45
CA ASN A 42 7.93 11.62 -2.72
C ASN A 42 7.36 11.80 -1.31
N LEU A 43 8.18 11.48 -0.32
CA LEU A 43 7.86 11.74 1.07
C LEU A 43 8.58 13.00 1.52
N SER A 44 7.83 13.92 2.11
CA SER A 44 8.41 15.14 2.67
C SER A 44 8.89 14.87 4.08
N ASP A 45 10.15 15.20 4.35
CA ASP A 45 10.72 15.16 5.69
C ASP A 45 11.45 16.50 5.97
N ASP A 46 12.09 16.62 7.13
CA ASP A 46 12.80 17.84 7.51
C ASP A 46 13.98 18.16 6.58
N ALA A 47 14.47 17.17 5.86
CA ALA A 47 15.56 17.33 4.91
C ALA A 47 15.07 17.63 3.48
N GLY A 48 13.74 17.67 3.26
CA GLY A 48 13.14 17.91 1.94
C GLY A 48 12.49 16.67 1.35
N PRO A 49 12.02 16.73 0.09
CA PRO A 49 11.37 15.59 -0.54
C PRO A 49 12.35 14.45 -0.78
N THR A 50 11.99 13.26 -0.32
CA THR A 50 12.78 12.04 -0.50
C THR A 50 12.00 11.09 -1.40
N PRO A 51 12.54 10.71 -2.56
CA PRO A 51 11.88 9.72 -3.42
C PRO A 51 11.95 8.34 -2.79
N LEU A 52 10.83 7.62 -2.84
CA LEU A 52 10.71 6.27 -2.31
C LEU A 52 10.11 5.37 -3.37
N LEU A 53 10.80 4.29 -3.69
CA LEU A 53 10.28 3.27 -4.60
C LEU A 53 9.32 2.36 -3.84
N ILE A 54 8.11 2.21 -4.39
CA ILE A 54 7.07 1.38 -3.79
C ILE A 54 7.11 0.00 -4.43
N GLY A 55 7.03 -1.03 -3.59
CA GLY A 55 6.90 -2.40 -4.06
C GLY A 55 8.20 -3.13 -4.37
N GLN A 56 9.34 -2.53 -4.07
CA GLN A 56 10.60 -3.24 -4.19
C GLN A 56 10.68 -4.34 -3.13
N PRO A 57 11.00 -5.61 -3.52
CA PRO A 57 11.18 -6.67 -2.53
C PRO A 57 12.22 -6.27 -1.47
N GLY A 58 11.90 -6.52 -0.21
CA GLY A 58 12.75 -6.14 0.91
C GLY A 58 12.44 -4.77 1.50
N THR A 59 11.58 -3.98 0.87
CA THR A 59 11.10 -2.73 1.46
C THR A 59 9.90 -3.00 2.38
N PHE A 60 9.49 -1.99 3.15
CA PHE A 60 8.48 -2.16 4.19
C PHE A 60 7.29 -1.25 3.94
N VAL A 61 6.13 -1.70 4.43
CA VAL A 61 4.90 -0.91 4.47
C VAL A 61 4.32 -0.99 5.88
N SER A 62 3.49 -0.02 6.21
CA SER A 62 2.80 0.05 7.49
C SER A 62 1.30 -0.10 7.24
N VAL A 63 0.65 -0.97 8.02
CA VAL A 63 -0.79 -1.20 7.92
C VAL A 63 -1.44 -0.79 9.23
N ALA A 64 -2.52 -0.02 9.16
CA ALA A 64 -3.24 0.40 10.36
C ALA A 64 -3.93 -0.80 11.01
N ILE A 65 -3.73 -0.97 12.32
CA ILE A 65 -4.42 -1.96 13.15
C ILE A 65 -4.94 -1.25 14.40
N PRO A 66 -5.92 -1.83 15.13
CA PRO A 66 -6.46 -1.14 16.30
C PRO A 66 -5.45 -0.77 17.38
N SER A 67 -4.40 -1.57 17.58
CA SER A 67 -3.38 -1.34 18.59
C SER A 67 -2.20 -0.48 18.14
N GLY A 68 -2.20 -0.02 16.88
CA GLY A 68 -1.09 0.76 16.33
C GLY A 68 -0.89 0.50 14.86
N GLN A 69 0.30 0.06 14.49
CA GLN A 69 0.65 -0.23 13.10
C GLN A 69 1.32 -1.59 12.98
N LEU A 70 0.97 -2.30 11.93
CA LEU A 70 1.64 -3.53 11.56
C LEU A 70 2.71 -3.20 10.52
N LEU A 71 3.95 -3.62 10.77
CA LEU A 71 5.01 -3.53 9.76
C LEU A 71 5.05 -4.81 8.96
N ALA A 72 5.07 -4.67 7.64
CA ALA A 72 5.14 -5.81 6.73
C ALA A 72 6.24 -5.57 5.69
N MET A 73 6.93 -6.64 5.33
CA MET A 73 7.98 -6.59 4.32
C MET A 73 7.41 -7.03 2.97
N ILE A 74 7.68 -6.24 1.94
CA ILE A 74 7.23 -6.54 0.58
C ILE A 74 8.04 -7.72 0.04
N THR A 75 7.35 -8.72 -0.50
CA THR A 75 7.96 -9.89 -1.10
C THR A 75 7.79 -9.93 -2.61
N GLY A 76 6.83 -9.21 -3.15
CA GLY A 76 6.63 -9.17 -4.60
C GLY A 76 5.57 -8.17 -5.03
N VAL A 77 5.55 -7.92 -6.33
CA VAL A 77 4.59 -7.02 -6.98
C VAL A 77 3.95 -7.79 -8.13
N ASN A 78 2.63 -7.75 -8.20
CA ASN A 78 1.87 -8.34 -9.29
C ASN A 78 0.92 -7.33 -9.89
N MET A 79 0.66 -7.48 -11.17
CA MET A 79 -0.41 -6.75 -11.84
C MET A 79 -1.54 -7.73 -12.13
N LYS A 80 -2.72 -7.43 -11.60
CA LYS A 80 -3.91 -8.23 -11.82
C LYS A 80 -4.76 -7.56 -12.87
N GLU A 81 -5.04 -8.28 -13.95
CA GLU A 81 -5.94 -7.82 -14.99
C GLU A 81 -7.38 -8.10 -14.55
N ILE A 82 -8.20 -7.04 -14.49
CA ILE A 82 -9.61 -7.18 -14.16
C ILE A 82 -10.37 -7.15 -15.48
N SER A 83 -10.94 -8.31 -15.86
CA SER A 83 -11.80 -8.37 -17.04
C SER A 83 -13.12 -7.68 -16.74
N PRO A 84 -13.58 -6.78 -17.64
CA PRO A 84 -14.89 -6.17 -17.47
C PRO A 84 -15.99 -7.22 -17.51
N THR A 85 -17.06 -7.00 -16.74
CA THR A 85 -18.22 -7.89 -16.77
C THR A 85 -18.95 -7.80 -18.12
N ALA A 86 -19.76 -8.81 -18.42
CA ALA A 86 -20.55 -8.80 -19.65
C ALA A 86 -21.46 -7.57 -19.75
N ALA A 87 -22.01 -7.12 -18.62
CA ALA A 87 -22.84 -5.91 -18.59
C ALA A 87 -22.03 -4.65 -18.90
N GLU A 88 -20.82 -4.55 -18.37
CA GLU A 88 -19.93 -3.42 -18.64
C GLU A 88 -19.48 -3.39 -20.11
N LEU A 89 -19.21 -4.55 -20.70
CA LEU A 89 -18.89 -4.67 -22.11
C LEU A 89 -20.05 -4.20 -23.00
N LYS A 90 -21.28 -4.62 -22.68
CA LYS A 90 -22.47 -4.20 -23.42
C LYS A 90 -22.68 -2.70 -23.32
N SER A 91 -22.52 -2.11 -22.14
CA SER A 91 -22.67 -0.67 -21.95
C SER A 91 -21.64 0.10 -22.74
N ALA A 92 -20.37 -0.33 -22.73
CA ALA A 92 -19.30 0.32 -23.46
C ALA A 92 -19.54 0.27 -24.98
N VAL A 93 -19.97 -0.88 -25.51
CA VAL A 93 -20.30 -1.03 -26.93
C VAL A 93 -21.50 -0.17 -27.31
N ALA A 94 -22.54 -0.16 -26.51
CA ALA A 94 -23.75 0.64 -26.76
C ALA A 94 -23.46 2.15 -26.76
N GLU A 95 -22.53 2.59 -25.94
CA GLU A 95 -22.15 4.02 -25.84
C GLU A 95 -21.05 4.40 -26.84
N GLY A 96 -20.50 3.44 -27.55
CA GLY A 96 -19.39 3.69 -28.46
C GLY A 96 -18.08 4.01 -27.74
N ALA A 97 -18.00 3.74 -26.44
CA ALA A 97 -16.82 3.99 -25.64
C ALA A 97 -15.82 2.84 -25.79
N ALA A 98 -14.54 3.15 -25.62
CA ALA A 98 -13.51 2.12 -25.56
C ALA A 98 -13.72 1.25 -24.30
N ILE A 99 -13.46 -0.05 -24.44
CA ILE A 99 -13.55 -0.97 -23.30
C ILE A 99 -12.44 -0.60 -22.32
N PRO A 100 -12.77 -0.24 -21.05
CA PRO A 100 -11.74 0.11 -20.09
C PRO A 100 -10.93 -1.13 -19.71
N GLU A 101 -9.63 -1.10 -20.01
CA GLU A 101 -8.69 -2.08 -19.46
C GLU A 101 -8.34 -1.63 -18.06
N THR A 102 -8.83 -2.35 -17.07
CA THR A 102 -8.54 -2.04 -15.67
C THR A 102 -7.46 -2.99 -15.19
N HIS A 103 -6.27 -2.44 -14.99
CA HIS A 103 -5.16 -3.18 -14.38
C HIS A 103 -5.08 -2.77 -12.92
N LYS A 104 -5.04 -3.75 -12.05
CA LYS A 104 -4.90 -3.53 -10.62
C LYS A 104 -3.52 -4.02 -10.19
N ARG A 105 -2.74 -3.12 -9.57
CA ARG A 105 -1.42 -3.46 -9.05
C ARG A 105 -1.59 -3.96 -7.62
N GLU A 106 -0.94 -5.08 -7.32
CA GLU A 106 -1.01 -5.68 -6.00
C GLU A 106 0.39 -5.94 -5.45
N LEU A 107 0.57 -5.73 -4.16
CA LEU A 107 1.79 -6.08 -3.45
C LEU A 107 1.52 -7.31 -2.59
N SER A 108 2.49 -8.21 -2.56
CA SER A 108 2.52 -9.29 -1.58
C SER A 108 3.48 -8.91 -0.46
N ALA A 109 3.07 -9.13 0.78
CA ALA A 109 3.86 -8.76 1.95
C ALA A 109 3.73 -9.79 3.05
N VAL A 110 4.75 -9.87 3.91
CA VAL A 110 4.72 -10.71 5.10
C VAL A 110 4.82 -9.84 6.34
N PRO A 111 3.97 -10.07 7.35
CA PRO A 111 4.04 -9.33 8.60
C PRO A 111 5.35 -9.64 9.32
N ILE A 112 6.01 -8.61 9.86
CA ILE A 112 7.25 -8.79 10.62
C ILE A 112 7.11 -8.39 12.08
N GLY A 113 6.19 -7.48 12.40
CA GLY A 113 5.99 -7.04 13.76
C GLY A 113 4.99 -5.92 13.88
N THR A 114 4.78 -5.48 15.10
CA THR A 114 3.79 -4.46 15.46
C THR A 114 4.48 -3.28 16.12
N LEU A 115 4.13 -2.08 15.68
CA LEU A 115 4.55 -0.83 16.32
C LEU A 115 3.35 -0.27 17.08
N ASP A 116 3.46 -0.18 18.42
CA ASP A 116 2.35 0.33 19.21
C ASP A 116 2.26 1.86 19.21
N SER A 117 1.24 2.41 19.83
CA SER A 117 1.02 3.86 19.85
C SER A 117 2.11 4.63 20.60
N SER A 118 2.91 3.95 21.43
CA SER A 118 4.04 4.57 22.13
C SER A 118 5.33 4.53 21.30
N GLY A 119 5.31 3.91 20.12
CA GLY A 119 6.48 3.78 19.26
C GLY A 119 7.32 2.55 19.53
N LYS A 120 6.86 1.64 20.38
CA LYS A 120 7.59 0.42 20.69
C LYS A 120 7.30 -0.66 19.65
N PHE A 121 8.38 -1.25 19.12
CA PHE A 121 8.30 -2.34 18.15
C PHE A 121 8.38 -3.70 18.85
N GLU A 122 7.46 -4.58 18.51
CA GLU A 122 7.46 -5.98 18.97
C GLU A 122 7.43 -6.89 17.76
N ARG A 123 8.32 -7.88 17.74
CA ARG A 123 8.32 -8.90 16.69
C ARG A 123 7.13 -9.82 16.86
N GLY A 124 6.63 -10.29 15.73
CA GLY A 124 5.47 -11.17 15.69
C GLY A 124 4.18 -10.38 15.62
N THR A 125 3.12 -11.08 15.28
CA THR A 125 1.82 -10.49 15.03
C THR A 125 0.76 -11.21 15.82
N ASP A 126 0.25 -10.59 16.86
CA ASP A 126 -0.88 -11.14 17.62
C ASP A 126 -2.20 -10.80 16.93
N VAL A 127 -2.24 -9.68 16.21
CA VAL A 127 -3.45 -9.19 15.54
C VAL A 127 -3.12 -8.94 14.07
N LEU A 128 -3.84 -9.60 13.18
CA LEU A 128 -3.74 -9.35 11.74
C LEU A 128 -4.68 -8.18 11.35
N PRO A 129 -4.33 -7.41 10.32
CA PRO A 129 -5.20 -6.35 9.84
C PRO A 129 -6.47 -6.94 9.21
N THR A 130 -7.50 -6.11 9.09
CA THR A 130 -8.72 -6.50 8.38
C THR A 130 -8.60 -6.13 6.90
N VAL A 131 -9.39 -6.80 6.08
CA VAL A 131 -9.57 -6.39 4.69
C VAL A 131 -10.07 -4.94 4.66
N THR A 132 -9.57 -4.15 3.75
CA THR A 132 -9.77 -2.70 3.58
C THR A 132 -8.96 -1.82 4.53
N SER A 133 -8.13 -2.37 5.40
CA SER A 133 -7.24 -1.55 6.23
C SER A 133 -6.30 -0.70 5.37
N PRO A 134 -6.14 0.60 5.66
CA PRO A 134 -5.24 1.44 4.88
C PRO A 134 -3.78 1.05 5.09
N THR A 135 -3.01 1.15 4.02
CA THR A 135 -1.58 0.82 4.00
C THR A 135 -0.78 2.05 3.62
N PHE A 136 0.31 2.29 4.31
CA PHE A 136 1.12 3.50 4.19
C PHE A 136 2.55 3.17 3.81
N ALA A 137 3.18 4.07 3.08
CA ALA A 137 4.61 3.99 2.78
C ALA A 137 5.42 4.27 4.06
N VAL A 138 6.55 3.59 4.18
CA VAL A 138 7.46 3.77 5.32
C VAL A 138 8.79 4.30 4.80
N ALA A 139 9.20 5.46 5.30
CA ALA A 139 10.47 6.05 4.94
C ALA A 139 11.63 5.25 5.56
N PRO A 140 12.78 5.12 4.86
CA PRO A 140 13.93 4.41 5.41
C PRO A 140 14.42 4.97 6.74
N GLN A 141 14.30 6.27 6.94
CA GLN A 141 14.68 6.91 8.20
C GLN A 141 13.85 6.40 9.39
N THR A 142 12.56 6.13 9.15
CA THR A 142 11.68 5.57 10.18
C THR A 142 12.16 4.18 10.59
N LEU A 143 12.62 3.38 9.62
CA LEU A 143 13.12 2.03 9.90
C LEU A 143 14.39 2.04 10.74
N SER A 144 15.23 3.06 10.59
CA SER A 144 16.46 3.18 11.40
C SER A 144 16.17 3.49 12.86
N LEU A 145 15.01 4.09 13.16
CA LEU A 145 14.55 4.35 14.53
C LEU A 145 13.90 3.14 15.18
N ILE A 146 13.52 2.17 14.38
CA ILE A 146 12.92 0.92 14.84
C ILE A 146 14.01 -0.14 14.82
N HIS A 147 14.44 -0.62 15.96
CA HIS A 147 15.46 -1.66 16.04
C HIS A 147 14.87 -3.00 15.62
N ILE A 148 14.92 -3.26 14.33
CA ILE A 148 14.44 -4.52 13.75
C ILE A 148 15.56 -5.56 13.75
#